data_22616510d14e1f30eab53ea873ddc912
#
_entry.id   22616510d14e1f30eab53ea873ddc912
#
_cell.length_a   1.000
_cell.length_b   1.000
_cell.length_c   1.000
_cell.angle_alpha   90.00
_cell.angle_beta   90.00
_cell.angle_gamma   90.00
#
_symmetry.space_group_name_H-M   'P 1'
#
loop_
_entity.id
_entity.type
_entity.pdbx_description
1 polymer ?
#
loop_
_entity_poly.entity_id
_entity_poly.type
_entity_poly.pdbx_seq_one_letter_code
_entity_poly.pdbx_strand_id
1 'polypeptide(L)'
;MGTEIVAIEDKSLFIWQDSLKPEDYLIATYYVETCLDAEFTAVAIAMEQSATTTKLPGFKSFNLSPFTARVISVEITGETKDTFLPFYRLKTGVYQGNYKKSGYFSAIIKIAFPFANFGKSITNLWNSVGGEVYRMGFINTAKILDLDFPDLYLQALKGPLFGIKGIRDKFKIENRPLFIRSTRPAVGLTIEEMAKINYSVLKGGFDGVKDDELTVDNSLAPFLKRINKMVEIVKRVEDETGEKKFYLANIIDEPLKTFKLAELAVKAEVDGLLVAPALQGLGIAQDIASMTGVPVLSHSSWSDLLTRHPKFGISEPLLIKIQRIAGADMVMLPGNFATAFSDQESEEECISACFSNWGKILPSLPVLAGGKNPEELKNYLQKVGSKDFMLIVATAVDHHPAGIEAGARAFREAWELIK
;
A
#
# COMPACT_ATOMS: atom_id res chain seq x y z
N MET A 1 2.77 -1.14 45.28
CA MET A 1 3.42 -2.36 44.86
C MET A 1 4.02 -2.06 43.49
N GLY A 2 5.35 -1.99 43.38
CA GLY A 2 6.03 -1.82 42.11
C GLY A 2 5.88 -3.11 41.35
N THR A 3 5.22 -3.02 40.19
CA THR A 3 5.22 -4.12 39.23
C THR A 3 6.63 -4.23 38.66
N GLU A 4 7.32 -5.29 39.00
CA GLU A 4 8.57 -5.67 38.38
C GLU A 4 8.36 -5.76 36.85
N ILE A 5 9.30 -5.22 36.09
CA ILE A 5 9.41 -5.54 34.66
C ILE A 5 9.53 -7.06 34.64
N VAL A 6 8.59 -7.73 33.97
CA VAL A 6 8.69 -9.19 33.80
C VAL A 6 10.03 -9.47 33.17
N ALA A 7 10.95 -10.04 33.92
CA ALA A 7 12.23 -10.45 33.39
C ALA A 7 11.97 -11.47 32.29
N ILE A 8 12.43 -11.20 31.08
CA ILE A 8 12.40 -12.19 30.00
C ILE A 8 13.35 -13.31 30.45
N GLU A 9 12.78 -14.43 30.94
CA GLU A 9 13.53 -15.49 31.63
C GLU A 9 14.58 -16.15 30.72
N ASP A 10 14.31 -16.25 29.44
CA ASP A 10 15.24 -16.81 28.46
C ASP A 10 15.35 -15.91 27.22
N LYS A 11 16.19 -14.88 27.33
CA LYS A 11 16.47 -13.97 26.22
C LYS A 11 17.09 -14.68 25.01
N SER A 12 17.82 -15.78 25.20
CA SER A 12 18.51 -16.50 24.14
C SER A 12 17.54 -17.06 23.10
N LEU A 13 16.30 -17.35 23.51
CA LEU A 13 15.23 -17.81 22.63
C LEU A 13 14.85 -16.77 21.57
N PHE A 14 15.07 -15.49 21.83
CA PHE A 14 14.70 -14.36 20.96
C PHE A 14 15.89 -13.71 20.24
N ILE A 15 17.06 -14.33 20.30
CA ILE A 15 18.25 -13.87 19.57
C ILE A 15 18.49 -14.79 18.39
N TRP A 16 18.92 -14.18 17.26
CA TRP A 16 19.31 -14.94 16.07
C TRP A 16 20.43 -15.92 16.36
N GLN A 17 20.37 -17.09 15.79
CA GLN A 17 21.38 -18.16 15.91
C GLN A 17 21.77 -18.63 14.50
N ASP A 18 23.05 -18.85 14.27
CA ASP A 18 23.60 -19.27 12.96
C ASP A 18 23.07 -20.64 12.49
N SER A 19 22.50 -21.42 13.38
CA SER A 19 21.87 -22.71 13.07
C SER A 19 20.48 -22.57 12.42
N LEU A 20 19.88 -21.37 12.43
CA LEU A 20 18.58 -21.09 11.83
C LEU A 20 18.73 -20.90 10.32
N LYS A 21 17.69 -21.25 9.60
CA LYS A 21 17.63 -21.11 8.15
C LYS A 21 17.01 -19.77 7.77
N PRO A 22 17.77 -18.84 7.17
CA PRO A 22 17.26 -17.51 6.82
C PRO A 22 16.03 -17.56 5.90
N GLU A 23 15.95 -18.57 5.04
CA GLU A 23 14.83 -18.76 4.12
C GLU A 23 13.46 -19.02 4.81
N ASP A 24 13.44 -19.38 6.08
CA ASP A 24 12.22 -19.59 6.86
C ASP A 24 11.71 -18.32 7.53
N TYR A 25 12.44 -17.20 7.40
CA TYR A 25 12.16 -15.97 8.14
C TYR A 25 12.00 -14.76 7.21
N LEU A 26 11.01 -13.95 7.52
CA LEU A 26 10.90 -12.59 7.02
C LEU A 26 11.61 -11.65 7.99
N ILE A 27 12.40 -10.69 7.48
CA ILE A 27 13.13 -9.74 8.31
C ILE A 27 12.41 -8.39 8.29
N ALA A 28 12.01 -7.90 9.46
CA ALA A 28 11.42 -6.58 9.64
C ALA A 28 12.47 -5.61 10.21
N THR A 29 12.58 -4.43 9.60
CA THR A 29 13.44 -3.34 10.06
C THR A 29 12.58 -2.26 10.68
N TYR A 30 12.90 -1.90 11.92
CA TYR A 30 12.18 -0.88 12.69
C TYR A 30 13.10 0.28 13.03
N TYR A 31 12.58 1.50 12.98
CA TYR A 31 13.06 2.61 13.77
C TYR A 31 12.26 2.66 15.06
N VAL A 32 12.92 2.85 16.19
CA VAL A 32 12.25 3.00 17.49
C VAL A 32 12.89 4.13 18.30
N GLU A 33 12.09 4.82 19.12
CA GLU A 33 12.55 5.64 20.23
C GLU A 33 12.02 5.02 21.52
N THR A 34 12.90 4.62 22.41
CA THR A 34 12.58 3.88 23.63
C THR A 34 13.20 4.52 24.86
N CYS A 35 12.49 4.49 26.00
CA CYS A 35 13.00 4.92 27.28
C CYS A 35 13.69 3.79 28.08
N LEU A 36 13.80 2.60 27.49
CA LEU A 36 14.56 1.48 28.02
C LEU A 36 15.78 1.20 27.15
N ASP A 37 16.58 0.24 27.60
CA ASP A 37 17.67 -0.31 26.81
C ASP A 37 17.17 -0.80 25.44
N ALA A 38 17.91 -0.53 24.37
CA ALA A 38 17.48 -0.82 23.01
C ALA A 38 17.49 -2.34 22.72
N GLU A 39 18.43 -3.09 23.29
CA GLU A 39 18.47 -4.56 23.15
C GLU A 39 17.30 -5.20 23.86
N PHE A 40 16.99 -4.72 25.08
CA PHE A 40 15.79 -5.16 25.79
C PHE A 40 14.52 -4.86 25.00
N THR A 41 14.43 -3.66 24.43
CA THR A 41 13.29 -3.27 23.59
C THR A 41 13.12 -4.19 22.40
N ALA A 42 14.22 -4.52 21.71
CA ALA A 42 14.19 -5.43 20.56
C ALA A 42 13.69 -6.84 20.94
N VAL A 43 14.21 -7.39 22.05
CA VAL A 43 13.77 -8.69 22.57
C VAL A 43 12.31 -8.66 23.01
N ALA A 44 11.85 -7.58 23.62
CA ALA A 44 10.44 -7.42 24.01
C ALA A 44 9.52 -7.37 22.76
N ILE A 45 9.91 -6.67 21.69
CA ILE A 45 9.18 -6.68 20.42
C ILE A 45 9.12 -8.11 19.87
N ALA A 46 10.25 -8.82 19.79
CA ALA A 46 10.31 -10.18 19.27
C ALA A 46 9.41 -11.13 20.06
N MET A 47 9.39 -11.00 21.38
CA MET A 47 8.55 -11.81 22.26
C MET A 47 7.06 -11.52 22.05
N GLU A 48 6.64 -10.27 22.15
CA GLU A 48 5.22 -9.89 22.07
C GLU A 48 4.62 -10.14 20.68
N GLN A 49 5.44 -10.02 19.62
CA GLN A 49 4.99 -10.25 18.25
C GLN A 49 5.03 -11.73 17.83
N SER A 50 5.44 -12.65 18.71
CA SER A 50 5.50 -14.08 18.40
C SER A 50 5.00 -14.98 19.52
N ALA A 51 5.78 -15.16 20.59
CA ALA A 51 5.51 -16.13 21.64
C ALA A 51 4.69 -15.59 22.82
N THR A 52 4.63 -14.28 23.01
CA THR A 52 3.99 -13.52 24.10
C THR A 52 4.37 -13.97 25.52
N THR A 53 4.57 -15.25 25.74
CA THR A 53 5.10 -15.83 26.98
C THR A 53 5.87 -17.11 26.70
N THR A 54 6.90 -17.38 27.49
CA THR A 54 7.74 -18.58 27.33
C THR A 54 7.41 -19.66 28.38
N LYS A 55 6.62 -19.33 29.41
CA LYS A 55 6.33 -20.21 30.50
C LYS A 55 4.94 -19.98 31.10
N LEU A 56 4.21 -21.06 31.29
CA LEU A 56 2.93 -21.05 31.97
C LEU A 56 3.02 -21.94 33.23
N PRO A 57 2.71 -21.41 34.43
CA PRO A 57 2.70 -22.20 35.65
C PRO A 57 1.78 -23.41 35.52
N GLY A 58 2.26 -24.58 35.95
CA GLY A 58 1.48 -25.83 35.90
C GLY A 58 1.49 -26.56 34.55
N PHE A 59 2.13 -26.02 33.51
CA PHE A 59 2.29 -26.69 32.22
C PHE A 59 3.73 -27.16 32.00
N LYS A 60 3.89 -28.22 31.19
CA LYS A 60 5.21 -28.61 30.70
C LYS A 60 5.78 -27.53 29.78
N SER A 61 7.11 -27.48 29.65
CA SER A 61 7.78 -26.58 28.71
C SER A 61 7.30 -26.82 27.27
N PHE A 62 7.03 -25.72 26.58
CA PHE A 62 6.65 -25.74 25.17
C PHE A 62 7.92 -25.66 24.29
N ASN A 63 7.92 -26.34 23.15
CA ASN A 63 8.93 -26.09 22.15
C ASN A 63 8.48 -24.89 21.27
N LEU A 64 8.83 -23.70 21.70
CA LEU A 64 8.48 -22.44 21.02
C LEU A 64 9.51 -22.02 19.97
N SER A 65 10.68 -22.65 19.96
CA SER A 65 11.79 -22.25 19.10
C SER A 65 11.45 -22.06 17.61
N PRO A 66 10.63 -22.92 16.96
CA PRO A 66 10.25 -22.74 15.56
C PRO A 66 9.32 -21.54 15.29
N PHE A 67 8.70 -20.99 16.36
CA PHE A 67 7.65 -19.97 16.25
C PHE A 67 8.06 -18.62 16.83
N THR A 68 9.27 -18.53 17.43
CA THR A 68 9.75 -17.28 18.02
C THR A 68 10.41 -16.38 16.99
N ALA A 69 10.06 -15.09 17.04
CA ALA A 69 10.81 -14.06 16.33
C ALA A 69 12.20 -13.87 16.96
N ARG A 70 13.19 -13.47 16.16
CA ARG A 70 14.59 -13.41 16.56
C ARG A 70 15.20 -12.05 16.25
N VAL A 71 15.78 -11.40 17.23
CA VAL A 71 16.55 -10.17 17.05
C VAL A 71 17.84 -10.50 16.30
N ILE A 72 18.03 -9.88 15.14
CA ILE A 72 19.25 -10.01 14.32
C ILE A 72 20.27 -8.96 14.73
N SER A 73 19.83 -7.70 14.84
CA SER A 73 20.72 -6.58 15.17
C SER A 73 19.96 -5.45 15.84
N VAL A 74 20.70 -4.71 16.65
CA VAL A 74 20.28 -3.45 17.27
C VAL A 74 21.38 -2.44 17.04
N GLU A 75 21.08 -1.35 16.36
CA GLU A 75 21.99 -0.24 16.12
C GLU A 75 21.44 1.01 16.80
N ILE A 76 22.11 1.51 17.84
CA ILE A 76 21.75 2.75 18.51
C ILE A 76 22.18 3.90 17.60
N THR A 77 21.19 4.68 17.12
CA THR A 77 21.44 5.82 16.22
C THR A 77 21.56 7.14 16.94
N GLY A 78 21.22 7.19 18.22
CA GLY A 78 21.39 8.40 19.03
C GLY A 78 20.65 8.34 20.36
N GLU A 79 20.82 9.42 21.12
CA GLU A 79 20.05 9.72 22.31
C GLU A 79 19.32 11.04 22.12
N THR A 80 18.07 11.13 22.52
CA THR A 80 17.27 12.34 22.45
C THR A 80 16.56 12.60 23.78
N LYS A 81 16.51 13.85 24.19
CA LYS A 81 15.72 14.27 25.36
C LYS A 81 14.31 14.64 24.96
N ASP A 82 14.14 15.09 23.71
CA ASP A 82 12.90 15.54 23.14
C ASP A 82 12.45 14.55 22.08
N THR A 83 11.26 13.99 22.27
CA THR A 83 10.65 13.12 21.29
C THR A 83 9.66 13.92 20.45
N PHE A 84 9.50 13.53 19.19
CA PHE A 84 8.57 14.19 18.28
C PHE A 84 7.10 13.98 18.67
N LEU A 85 6.78 12.81 19.24
CA LEU A 85 5.47 12.52 19.77
C LEU A 85 5.44 12.72 21.29
N PRO A 86 4.36 13.27 21.84
CA PRO A 86 4.18 13.33 23.30
C PRO A 86 4.25 11.92 23.87
N PHE A 87 4.93 11.79 25.02
CA PHE A 87 4.99 10.51 25.72
C PHE A 87 3.59 10.07 26.16
N TYR A 88 3.13 8.96 25.62
CA TYR A 88 1.84 8.39 25.97
C TYR A 88 2.03 7.12 26.81
N ARG A 89 1.78 7.21 28.11
CA ARG A 89 1.80 6.06 28.99
C ARG A 89 0.53 5.23 28.79
N LEU A 90 0.65 4.11 28.10
CA LEU A 90 -0.35 3.05 28.21
C LEU A 90 -0.10 2.32 29.55
N LYS A 91 -1.10 2.32 30.43
CA LYS A 91 -1.11 1.47 31.62
C LYS A 91 -1.45 0.03 31.21
N THR A 92 -0.56 -0.62 30.48
CA THR A 92 -0.71 -2.05 30.19
C THR A 92 0.02 -2.87 31.24
N GLY A 93 -0.59 -3.95 31.73
CA GLY A 93 -0.20 -4.64 32.96
C GLY A 93 1.17 -5.33 32.95
N VAL A 94 1.81 -5.52 31.79
CA VAL A 94 3.04 -6.32 31.67
C VAL A 94 4.32 -5.48 31.79
N TYR A 95 4.28 -4.23 31.32
CA TYR A 95 5.45 -3.34 31.25
C TYR A 95 5.29 -2.05 32.08
N GLN A 96 4.59 -2.13 33.21
CA GLN A 96 4.44 -0.98 34.10
C GLN A 96 5.70 -0.80 34.95
N GLY A 97 6.63 0.05 34.52
CA GLY A 97 7.76 0.51 35.30
C GLY A 97 7.72 1.98 35.59
N ASN A 98 8.33 2.42 36.69
CA ASN A 98 8.69 3.82 36.90
C ASN A 98 9.92 4.13 36.02
N TYR A 99 9.68 4.46 34.77
CA TYR A 99 10.75 4.85 33.85
C TYR A 99 11.28 6.22 34.26
N LYS A 100 12.55 6.27 34.67
CA LYS A 100 13.24 7.56 34.87
C LYS A 100 13.35 8.23 33.50
N LYS A 101 12.72 9.38 33.35
CA LYS A 101 12.77 10.20 32.14
C LYS A 101 14.13 10.90 32.00
N SER A 102 15.18 10.16 31.77
CA SER A 102 16.50 10.75 31.52
C SER A 102 16.80 10.98 30.03
N GLY A 103 15.95 10.48 29.15
CA GLY A 103 16.11 10.53 27.71
C GLY A 103 15.53 9.30 27.04
N TYR A 104 15.64 9.27 25.73
CA TYR A 104 15.24 8.15 24.86
C TYR A 104 16.42 7.74 24.00
N PHE A 105 16.58 6.46 23.79
CA PHE A 105 17.46 5.92 22.75
C PHE A 105 16.67 5.83 21.44
N SER A 106 17.26 6.30 20.35
CA SER A 106 16.81 5.97 19.02
C SER A 106 17.64 4.82 18.47
N ALA A 107 16.99 3.85 17.86
CA ALA A 107 17.66 2.68 17.32
C ALA A 107 17.01 2.17 16.04
N ILE A 108 17.83 1.54 15.20
CA ILE A 108 17.37 0.65 14.11
C ILE A 108 17.48 -0.78 14.61
N ILE A 109 16.36 -1.50 14.53
CA ILE A 109 16.24 -2.87 15.02
C ILE A 109 15.84 -3.77 13.86
N LYS A 110 16.53 -4.90 13.68
CA LYS A 110 16.14 -5.95 12.73
C LYS A 110 15.71 -7.19 13.47
N ILE A 111 14.50 -7.66 13.15
CA ILE A 111 13.89 -8.85 13.75
C ILE A 111 13.45 -9.80 12.63
N ALA A 112 13.85 -11.06 12.75
CA ALA A 112 13.44 -12.15 11.88
C ALA A 112 12.17 -12.81 12.44
N PHE A 113 11.11 -12.89 11.62
CA PHE A 113 9.84 -13.51 11.96
C PHE A 113 9.66 -14.81 11.18
N PRO A 114 9.43 -15.95 11.83
CA PRO A 114 9.15 -17.18 11.11
C PRO A 114 7.83 -17.06 10.35
N PHE A 115 7.87 -17.16 9.01
CA PHE A 115 6.65 -16.97 8.22
C PHE A 115 5.63 -18.12 8.39
N ALA A 116 6.01 -19.22 9.05
CA ALA A 116 5.06 -20.23 9.48
C ALA A 116 3.96 -19.68 10.41
N ASN A 117 4.23 -18.57 11.15
CA ASN A 117 3.26 -17.95 12.04
C ASN A 117 2.11 -17.26 11.33
N PHE A 118 2.31 -16.77 10.10
CA PHE A 118 1.30 -16.02 9.36
C PHE A 118 0.97 -16.62 7.98
N GLY A 119 1.75 -17.59 7.51
CA GLY A 119 1.51 -18.27 6.24
C GLY A 119 1.44 -17.28 5.06
N LYS A 120 0.40 -17.42 4.22
CA LYS A 120 0.20 -16.57 3.03
C LYS A 120 -0.68 -15.34 3.29
N SER A 121 -1.16 -15.16 4.51
CA SER A 121 -2.09 -14.08 4.85
C SER A 121 -1.33 -12.76 5.05
N ILE A 122 -1.60 -11.79 4.20
CA ILE A 122 -1.07 -10.42 4.35
C ILE A 122 -1.55 -9.78 5.66
N THR A 123 -2.81 -10.02 6.05
CA THR A 123 -3.35 -9.52 7.31
C THR A 123 -2.62 -10.10 8.51
N ASN A 124 -2.38 -11.42 8.55
CA ASN A 124 -1.66 -12.06 9.64
C ASN A 124 -0.19 -11.66 9.68
N LEU A 125 0.47 -11.54 8.50
CA LEU A 125 1.82 -10.99 8.41
C LEU A 125 1.87 -9.61 9.08
N TRP A 126 0.95 -8.73 8.71
CA TRP A 126 0.93 -7.38 9.22
C TRP A 126 0.69 -7.32 10.74
N ASN A 127 -0.22 -8.15 11.23
CA ASN A 127 -0.43 -8.31 12.67
C ASN A 127 0.82 -8.85 13.38
N SER A 128 1.53 -9.82 12.78
CA SER A 128 2.74 -10.40 13.36
C SER A 128 3.91 -9.42 13.45
N VAL A 129 4.05 -8.50 12.49
CA VAL A 129 5.17 -7.54 12.52
C VAL A 129 4.83 -6.21 13.21
N GLY A 130 3.57 -5.86 13.36
CA GLY A 130 3.19 -4.52 13.83
C GLY A 130 2.09 -4.46 14.90
N GLY A 131 1.40 -5.56 15.19
CA GLY A 131 0.17 -5.54 15.98
C GLY A 131 0.31 -4.99 17.40
N GLU A 132 1.40 -5.27 18.08
CA GLU A 132 1.63 -4.87 19.47
C GLU A 132 2.75 -3.83 19.66
N VAL A 133 3.59 -3.59 18.65
CA VAL A 133 4.77 -2.68 18.77
C VAL A 133 4.35 -1.30 19.27
N TYR A 134 3.27 -0.75 18.77
CA TYR A 134 2.79 0.60 19.10
C TYR A 134 2.08 0.67 20.47
N ARG A 135 1.85 -0.46 21.13
CA ARG A 135 1.18 -0.55 22.43
C ARG A 135 2.14 -0.65 23.60
N MET A 136 3.43 -0.88 23.35
CA MET A 136 4.43 -1.02 24.42
C MET A 136 4.72 0.36 25.03
N GLY A 137 4.39 0.52 26.32
CA GLY A 137 4.44 1.81 27.00
C GLY A 137 5.85 2.41 27.19
N PHE A 138 6.92 1.67 26.93
CA PHE A 138 8.30 2.13 26.92
C PHE A 138 8.82 2.55 25.53
N ILE A 139 8.07 2.23 24.47
CA ILE A 139 8.34 2.72 23.13
C ILE A 139 7.57 4.01 22.93
N ASN A 140 8.31 5.13 22.74
CA ASN A 140 7.69 6.41 22.52
C ASN A 140 7.19 6.57 21.08
N THR A 141 7.96 6.08 20.13
CA THR A 141 7.58 6.02 18.71
C THR A 141 8.23 4.83 18.03
N ALA A 142 7.56 4.30 17.03
CA ALA A 142 8.10 3.26 16.17
C ALA A 142 7.65 3.50 14.71
N LYS A 143 8.52 3.16 13.77
CA LYS A 143 8.20 3.10 12.35
C LYS A 143 8.74 1.80 11.77
N ILE A 144 7.89 1.03 11.10
CA ILE A 144 8.35 -0.12 10.34
C ILE A 144 8.89 0.41 9.01
N LEU A 145 10.21 0.32 8.85
CA LEU A 145 10.91 0.90 7.72
C LEU A 145 10.86 0.00 6.50
N ASP A 146 11.09 -1.29 6.69
CA ASP A 146 11.13 -2.24 5.59
C ASP A 146 10.83 -3.68 6.04
N LEU A 147 10.46 -4.52 5.07
CA LEU A 147 10.35 -5.96 5.17
C LEU A 147 11.15 -6.62 4.05
N ASP A 148 12.11 -7.47 4.43
CA ASP A 148 12.83 -8.34 3.50
C ASP A 148 12.13 -9.69 3.42
N PHE A 149 11.64 -10.03 2.25
CA PHE A 149 10.89 -11.26 2.01
C PHE A 149 11.80 -12.36 1.47
N PRO A 150 11.88 -13.53 2.11
CA PRO A 150 12.62 -14.65 1.56
C PRO A 150 11.93 -15.18 0.29
N ASP A 151 12.73 -15.69 -0.66
CA ASP A 151 12.22 -16.22 -1.93
C ASP A 151 11.15 -17.30 -1.72
N LEU A 152 11.33 -18.15 -0.71
CA LEU A 152 10.38 -19.20 -0.37
C LEU A 152 9.00 -18.64 0.00
N TYR A 153 8.96 -17.51 0.74
CA TYR A 153 7.73 -16.82 1.06
C TYR A 153 7.09 -16.19 -0.18
N LEU A 154 7.87 -15.46 -0.98
CA LEU A 154 7.39 -14.85 -2.23
C LEU A 154 6.85 -15.89 -3.21
N GLN A 155 7.47 -17.08 -3.29
CA GLN A 155 6.97 -18.19 -4.11
C GLN A 155 5.60 -18.71 -3.65
N ALA A 156 5.22 -18.52 -2.40
CA ALA A 156 3.92 -18.94 -1.87
C ALA A 156 2.79 -17.95 -2.20
N LEU A 157 3.11 -16.70 -2.51
CA LEU A 157 2.13 -15.65 -2.85
C LEU A 157 1.80 -15.65 -4.35
N LYS A 158 0.65 -15.09 -4.70
CA LYS A 158 0.24 -14.94 -6.11
C LYS A 158 0.82 -13.67 -6.73
N GLY A 159 0.86 -12.56 -5.97
CA GLY A 159 1.19 -11.25 -6.47
C GLY A 159 0.18 -10.70 -7.49
N PRO A 160 0.57 -9.69 -8.27
CA PRO A 160 -0.26 -9.14 -9.34
C PRO A 160 -0.65 -10.20 -10.37
N LEU A 161 -1.90 -10.17 -10.81
CA LEU A 161 -2.43 -11.15 -11.77
C LEU A 161 -1.98 -10.83 -13.20
N PHE A 162 -1.94 -9.56 -13.54
CA PHE A 162 -1.58 -9.05 -14.87
C PHE A 162 -0.16 -8.47 -14.89
N GLY A 163 0.21 -7.76 -13.84
CA GLY A 163 1.44 -6.98 -13.83
C GLY A 163 1.48 -5.94 -14.96
N ILE A 164 2.63 -5.30 -15.15
CA ILE A 164 2.77 -4.25 -16.18
C ILE A 164 2.48 -4.78 -17.59
N LYS A 165 3.08 -5.93 -17.93
CA LYS A 165 2.89 -6.50 -19.28
C LYS A 165 1.44 -6.88 -19.54
N GLY A 166 0.77 -7.53 -18.60
CA GLY A 166 -0.63 -7.93 -18.75
C GLY A 166 -1.57 -6.73 -18.82
N ILE A 167 -1.29 -5.64 -18.09
CA ILE A 167 -2.04 -4.37 -18.19
C ILE A 167 -1.90 -3.79 -19.61
N ARG A 168 -0.67 -3.72 -20.14
CA ARG A 168 -0.42 -3.22 -21.49
C ARG A 168 -1.09 -4.07 -22.56
N ASP A 169 -0.97 -5.39 -22.46
CA ASP A 169 -1.59 -6.34 -23.38
C ASP A 169 -3.12 -6.23 -23.36
N LYS A 170 -3.72 -6.08 -22.16
CA LYS A 170 -5.18 -5.97 -22.00
C LYS A 170 -5.72 -4.66 -22.56
N PHE A 171 -5.05 -3.54 -22.28
CA PHE A 171 -5.50 -2.21 -22.70
C PHE A 171 -4.95 -1.76 -24.08
N LYS A 172 -4.09 -2.59 -24.69
CA LYS A 172 -3.50 -2.32 -26.03
C LYS A 172 -2.70 -1.01 -26.10
N ILE A 173 -1.92 -0.71 -25.05
CA ILE A 173 -1.10 0.51 -24.98
C ILE A 173 0.36 0.10 -24.72
N GLU A 174 1.16 0.07 -25.80
CA GLU A 174 2.51 -0.52 -25.73
C GLU A 174 3.61 0.53 -25.51
N ASN A 175 3.51 1.69 -26.11
CA ASN A 175 4.66 2.56 -26.35
C ASN A 175 4.62 3.93 -25.64
N ARG A 176 3.74 4.14 -24.69
CA ARG A 176 3.60 5.38 -23.94
C ARG A 176 3.03 5.15 -22.54
N PRO A 177 3.10 6.13 -21.65
CA PRO A 177 2.33 6.10 -20.39
C PRO A 177 0.82 5.98 -20.66
N LEU A 178 0.09 5.41 -19.70
CA LEU A 178 -1.37 5.37 -19.72
C LEU A 178 -1.92 6.69 -19.16
N PHE A 179 -2.94 7.24 -19.82
CA PHE A 179 -3.62 8.45 -19.37
C PHE A 179 -5.06 8.14 -19.01
N ILE A 180 -5.43 8.37 -17.75
CA ILE A 180 -6.80 8.19 -17.28
C ILE A 180 -7.28 9.40 -16.48
N ARG A 181 -8.59 9.55 -16.41
CA ARG A 181 -9.22 10.58 -15.58
C ARG A 181 -10.03 9.96 -14.45
N SER A 182 -9.90 10.50 -13.25
CA SER A 182 -10.86 10.26 -12.17
C SER A 182 -12.15 11.04 -12.46
N THR A 183 -13.30 10.37 -12.40
CA THR A 183 -14.61 11.01 -12.61
C THR A 183 -14.90 12.01 -11.50
N ARG A 184 -14.91 13.29 -11.84
CA ARG A 184 -15.17 14.40 -10.90
C ARG A 184 -16.20 15.36 -11.48
N PRO A 185 -17.02 16.02 -10.62
CA PRO A 185 -17.18 15.81 -9.18
C PRO A 185 -17.47 14.37 -8.77
N ALA A 186 -16.90 13.92 -7.64
CA ALA A 186 -17.06 12.54 -7.13
C ALA A 186 -18.51 12.23 -6.70
N VAL A 187 -19.22 13.24 -6.25
CA VAL A 187 -20.60 13.16 -5.75
C VAL A 187 -21.44 14.27 -6.36
N GLY A 188 -22.77 14.05 -6.40
CA GLY A 188 -23.73 15.04 -6.88
C GLY A 188 -23.97 15.03 -8.40
N LEU A 189 -23.25 14.21 -9.17
CA LEU A 189 -23.54 14.02 -10.59
C LEU A 189 -24.58 12.90 -10.79
N THR A 190 -25.46 13.12 -11.76
CA THR A 190 -26.27 12.05 -12.34
C THR A 190 -25.42 11.12 -13.19
N ILE A 191 -25.92 9.93 -13.46
CA ILE A 191 -25.21 8.96 -14.33
C ILE A 191 -25.01 9.56 -15.76
N GLU A 192 -25.96 10.32 -16.26
CA GLU A 192 -25.88 10.94 -17.58
C GLU A 192 -24.82 12.04 -17.64
N GLU A 193 -24.67 12.83 -16.58
CA GLU A 193 -23.62 13.84 -16.48
C GLU A 193 -22.24 13.18 -16.42
N MET A 194 -22.07 12.12 -15.60
CA MET A 194 -20.84 11.30 -15.56
C MET A 194 -20.52 10.74 -16.95
N ALA A 195 -21.51 10.18 -17.63
CA ALA A 195 -21.36 9.60 -18.96
C ALA A 195 -20.90 10.64 -19.98
N LYS A 196 -21.48 11.84 -19.98
CA LYS A 196 -21.09 12.94 -20.87
C LYS A 196 -19.64 13.38 -20.64
N ILE A 197 -19.25 13.55 -19.37
CA ILE A 197 -17.88 13.92 -19.01
C ILE A 197 -16.89 12.84 -19.47
N ASN A 198 -17.15 11.58 -19.11
CA ASN A 198 -16.26 10.47 -19.44
C ASN A 198 -16.17 10.20 -20.93
N TYR A 199 -17.27 10.37 -21.67
CA TYR A 199 -17.27 10.33 -23.12
C TYR A 199 -16.30 11.37 -23.72
N SER A 200 -16.40 12.64 -23.28
CA SER A 200 -15.52 13.72 -23.78
C SER A 200 -14.04 13.45 -23.48
N VAL A 201 -13.74 12.92 -22.29
CA VAL A 201 -12.35 12.55 -21.90
C VAL A 201 -11.79 11.45 -22.81
N LEU A 202 -12.54 10.37 -23.00
CA LEU A 202 -12.13 9.24 -23.81
C LEU A 202 -12.01 9.63 -25.30
N LYS A 203 -12.93 10.45 -25.78
CA LYS A 203 -12.92 11.01 -27.15
C LYS A 203 -11.71 11.91 -27.40
N GLY A 204 -11.28 12.66 -26.36
CA GLY A 204 -10.07 13.48 -26.37
C GLY A 204 -8.76 12.68 -26.38
N GLY A 205 -8.82 11.34 -26.30
CA GLY A 205 -7.65 10.47 -26.48
C GLY A 205 -7.11 9.86 -25.18
N PHE A 206 -7.78 10.03 -24.04
CA PHE A 206 -7.43 9.27 -22.84
C PHE A 206 -7.77 7.80 -23.03
N ASP A 207 -7.01 6.96 -22.34
CA ASP A 207 -7.10 5.51 -22.45
C ASP A 207 -8.22 4.94 -21.60
N GLY A 208 -8.46 5.57 -20.47
CA GLY A 208 -9.47 5.12 -19.53
C GLY A 208 -10.03 6.21 -18.66
N VAL A 209 -11.06 5.83 -17.94
CA VAL A 209 -11.65 6.60 -16.84
C VAL A 209 -11.82 5.71 -15.63
N LYS A 210 -11.77 6.30 -14.44
CA LYS A 210 -12.08 5.59 -13.21
C LYS A 210 -13.14 6.34 -12.41
N ASP A 211 -13.91 5.61 -11.62
CA ASP A 211 -14.65 6.24 -10.54
C ASP A 211 -13.68 6.95 -9.58
N ASP A 212 -14.10 8.06 -9.03
CA ASP A 212 -13.41 8.63 -7.87
C ASP A 212 -13.60 7.70 -6.66
N GLU A 213 -12.66 7.71 -5.73
CA GLU A 213 -12.72 6.90 -4.50
C GLU A 213 -13.90 7.27 -3.59
N LEU A 214 -14.45 8.46 -3.77
CA LEU A 214 -15.65 8.95 -3.06
C LEU A 214 -16.94 8.66 -3.83
N THR A 215 -16.88 8.11 -5.03
CA THR A 215 -18.05 7.75 -5.82
C THR A 215 -18.62 6.42 -5.31
N VAL A 216 -19.53 6.50 -4.35
CA VAL A 216 -20.16 5.34 -3.71
C VAL A 216 -21.46 4.91 -4.40
N ASP A 217 -21.98 3.76 -4.01
CA ASP A 217 -23.31 3.30 -4.38
C ASP A 217 -24.38 4.13 -3.65
N ASN A 218 -25.09 5.00 -4.36
CA ASN A 218 -26.10 5.90 -3.82
C ASN A 218 -27.32 6.01 -4.74
N SER A 219 -28.37 6.69 -4.27
CA SER A 219 -29.63 6.80 -5.01
C SER A 219 -29.54 7.62 -6.31
N LEU A 220 -28.61 8.59 -6.37
CA LEU A 220 -28.39 9.43 -7.57
C LEU A 220 -27.65 8.68 -8.68
N ALA A 221 -26.66 7.86 -8.27
CA ALA A 221 -25.86 7.05 -9.17
C ALA A 221 -25.72 5.61 -8.65
N PRO A 222 -26.81 4.81 -8.66
CA PRO A 222 -26.79 3.43 -8.21
C PRO A 222 -25.73 2.63 -8.93
N PHE A 223 -24.94 1.85 -8.17
CA PHE A 223 -23.72 1.20 -8.67
C PHE A 223 -23.94 0.45 -9.99
N LEU A 224 -24.89 -0.48 -10.03
CA LEU A 224 -25.13 -1.31 -11.24
C LEU A 224 -25.54 -0.48 -12.46
N LYS A 225 -26.36 0.56 -12.28
CA LYS A 225 -26.76 1.45 -13.37
C LYS A 225 -25.57 2.27 -13.86
N ARG A 226 -24.73 2.77 -12.94
CA ARG A 226 -23.53 3.55 -13.25
C ARG A 226 -22.54 2.74 -14.05
N ILE A 227 -22.15 1.54 -13.56
CA ILE A 227 -21.14 0.72 -14.26
C ILE A 227 -21.62 0.28 -15.64
N ASN A 228 -22.87 -0.11 -15.80
CA ASN A 228 -23.42 -0.46 -17.12
C ASN A 228 -23.34 0.72 -18.09
N LYS A 229 -23.67 1.94 -17.62
CA LYS A 229 -23.57 3.14 -18.45
C LYS A 229 -22.12 3.47 -18.81
N MET A 230 -21.17 3.31 -17.88
CA MET A 230 -19.75 3.55 -18.17
C MET A 230 -19.19 2.53 -19.19
N VAL A 231 -19.55 1.25 -19.07
CA VAL A 231 -19.18 0.22 -20.05
C VAL A 231 -19.77 0.54 -21.45
N GLU A 232 -21.03 0.99 -21.52
CA GLU A 232 -21.66 1.46 -22.76
C GLU A 232 -20.84 2.60 -23.41
N ILE A 233 -20.44 3.60 -22.61
CA ILE A 233 -19.64 4.75 -23.08
C ILE A 233 -18.26 4.30 -23.57
N VAL A 234 -17.59 3.41 -22.84
CA VAL A 234 -16.29 2.84 -23.26
C VAL A 234 -16.44 2.17 -24.64
N LYS A 235 -17.39 1.24 -24.80
CA LYS A 235 -17.64 0.54 -26.07
C LYS A 235 -17.95 1.52 -27.21
N ARG A 236 -18.80 2.51 -26.96
CA ARG A 236 -19.14 3.53 -27.93
C ARG A 236 -17.90 4.30 -28.43
N VAL A 237 -17.01 4.72 -27.52
CA VAL A 237 -15.81 5.46 -27.92
C VAL A 237 -14.80 4.54 -28.62
N GLU A 238 -14.70 3.27 -28.22
CA GLU A 238 -13.90 2.27 -28.95
C GLU A 238 -14.38 2.14 -30.42
N ASP A 239 -15.69 2.03 -30.64
CA ASP A 239 -16.28 1.94 -31.99
C ASP A 239 -16.03 3.21 -32.82
N GLU A 240 -16.08 4.39 -32.19
CA GLU A 240 -15.87 5.67 -32.86
C GLU A 240 -14.41 5.99 -33.16
N THR A 241 -13.46 5.49 -32.36
CA THR A 241 -12.03 5.84 -32.45
C THR A 241 -11.14 4.73 -32.98
N GLY A 242 -11.59 3.48 -32.88
CA GLY A 242 -10.77 2.29 -33.16
C GLY A 242 -9.70 2.03 -32.11
N GLU A 243 -9.66 2.80 -31.01
CA GLU A 243 -8.71 2.63 -29.92
C GLU A 243 -9.36 1.90 -28.75
N LYS A 244 -8.63 0.97 -28.13
CA LYS A 244 -9.08 0.34 -26.88
C LYS A 244 -9.19 1.38 -25.76
N LYS A 245 -10.30 1.32 -25.05
CA LYS A 245 -10.59 2.16 -23.88
C LYS A 245 -10.91 1.27 -22.68
N PHE A 246 -10.86 1.81 -21.45
CA PHE A 246 -11.20 1.03 -20.25
C PHE A 246 -11.86 1.87 -19.16
N TYR A 247 -12.56 1.18 -18.29
CA TYR A 247 -13.18 1.75 -17.09
C TYR A 247 -12.82 0.96 -15.84
N LEU A 248 -12.39 1.68 -14.79
CA LEU A 248 -12.10 1.11 -13.47
C LEU A 248 -13.21 1.52 -12.49
N ALA A 249 -13.97 0.55 -12.00
CA ALA A 249 -15.08 0.79 -11.07
C ALA A 249 -14.61 0.80 -9.61
N ASN A 250 -15.09 1.78 -8.84
CA ASN A 250 -14.86 1.84 -7.40
C ASN A 250 -15.76 0.83 -6.66
N ILE A 251 -15.14 -0.08 -5.93
CA ILE A 251 -15.81 -1.07 -5.08
C ILE A 251 -15.49 -0.90 -3.58
N ILE A 252 -15.00 0.30 -3.19
CA ILE A 252 -14.70 0.60 -1.79
C ILE A 252 -15.99 0.66 -0.99
N ASP A 253 -16.18 -0.30 -0.08
CA ASP A 253 -17.34 -0.39 0.81
C ASP A 253 -16.99 -1.35 1.98
N GLU A 254 -17.94 -1.67 2.82
CA GLU A 254 -17.83 -2.71 3.84
C GLU A 254 -17.48 -4.08 3.21
N PRO A 255 -16.75 -4.97 3.91
CA PRO A 255 -16.18 -6.18 3.30
C PRO A 255 -17.18 -7.02 2.48
N LEU A 256 -18.34 -7.37 3.04
CA LEU A 256 -19.34 -8.19 2.33
C LEU A 256 -19.91 -7.45 1.11
N LYS A 257 -20.08 -6.14 1.20
CA LYS A 257 -20.58 -5.34 0.09
C LYS A 257 -19.53 -5.17 -1.00
N THR A 258 -18.26 -4.97 -0.62
CA THR A 258 -17.12 -4.94 -1.56
C THR A 258 -17.11 -6.17 -2.47
N PHE A 259 -17.21 -7.37 -1.91
CA PHE A 259 -17.24 -8.61 -2.72
C PHE A 259 -18.45 -8.68 -3.65
N LYS A 260 -19.62 -8.28 -3.16
CA LYS A 260 -20.83 -8.21 -3.98
C LYS A 260 -20.71 -7.20 -5.13
N LEU A 261 -20.16 -6.02 -4.86
CA LEU A 261 -19.92 -5.02 -5.90
C LEU A 261 -18.93 -5.51 -6.95
N ALA A 262 -17.87 -6.22 -6.52
CA ALA A 262 -16.91 -6.84 -7.42
C ALA A 262 -17.56 -7.87 -8.35
N GLU A 263 -18.42 -8.75 -7.82
CA GLU A 263 -19.17 -9.71 -8.65
C GLU A 263 -20.08 -9.02 -9.67
N LEU A 264 -20.78 -7.97 -9.27
CA LEU A 264 -21.63 -7.18 -10.15
C LEU A 264 -20.82 -6.49 -11.25
N ALA A 265 -19.65 -5.94 -10.91
CA ALA A 265 -18.76 -5.29 -11.85
C ALA A 265 -18.24 -6.26 -12.93
N VAL A 266 -17.80 -7.46 -12.52
CA VAL A 266 -17.36 -8.50 -13.46
C VAL A 266 -18.51 -8.93 -14.41
N LYS A 267 -19.72 -9.13 -13.88
CA LYS A 267 -20.90 -9.45 -14.70
C LYS A 267 -21.26 -8.35 -15.68
N ALA A 268 -20.97 -7.11 -15.36
CA ALA A 268 -21.15 -5.95 -16.23
C ALA A 268 -19.98 -5.73 -17.21
N GLU A 269 -18.98 -6.61 -17.22
CA GLU A 269 -17.78 -6.52 -18.09
C GLU A 269 -16.92 -5.27 -17.85
N VAL A 270 -16.81 -4.83 -16.60
CA VAL A 270 -15.90 -3.74 -16.21
C VAL A 270 -14.45 -4.19 -16.40
N ASP A 271 -13.60 -3.31 -16.91
CA ASP A 271 -12.22 -3.64 -17.28
C ASP A 271 -11.28 -3.85 -16.09
N GLY A 272 -11.56 -3.22 -14.95
CA GLY A 272 -10.80 -3.37 -13.71
C GLY A 272 -11.48 -2.71 -12.50
N LEU A 273 -10.93 -2.92 -11.33
CA LEU A 273 -11.53 -2.55 -10.05
C LEU A 273 -10.60 -1.65 -9.22
N LEU A 274 -11.20 -0.73 -8.47
CA LEU A 274 -10.52 0.16 -7.53
C LEU A 274 -10.81 -0.32 -6.10
N VAL A 275 -9.76 -0.54 -5.32
CA VAL A 275 -9.80 -0.81 -3.87
C VAL A 275 -8.94 0.18 -3.11
N ALA A 276 -9.18 0.34 -1.80
CA ALA A 276 -8.37 1.15 -0.90
C ALA A 276 -7.86 0.30 0.28
N PRO A 277 -6.68 -0.35 0.16
CA PRO A 277 -6.19 -1.30 1.16
C PRO A 277 -6.04 -0.73 2.56
N ALA A 278 -5.68 0.54 2.72
CA ALA A 278 -5.58 1.18 4.03
C ALA A 278 -6.95 1.32 4.75
N LEU A 279 -8.06 1.32 4.00
CA LEU A 279 -9.44 1.32 4.55
C LEU A 279 -10.02 -0.09 4.66
N GLN A 280 -9.81 -0.93 3.65
CA GLN A 280 -10.49 -2.22 3.51
C GLN A 280 -9.66 -3.41 4.02
N GLY A 281 -8.41 -3.17 4.43
CA GLY A 281 -7.42 -4.18 4.83
C GLY A 281 -6.39 -4.45 3.73
N LEU A 282 -5.11 -4.53 4.13
CA LEU A 282 -3.97 -4.60 3.20
C LEU A 282 -4.00 -5.82 2.26
N GLY A 283 -4.71 -6.88 2.61
CA GLY A 283 -4.87 -8.08 1.79
C GLY A 283 -6.01 -8.05 0.78
N ILE A 284 -6.86 -6.99 0.76
CA ILE A 284 -8.09 -6.95 -0.04
C ILE A 284 -7.83 -7.16 -1.55
N ALA A 285 -6.73 -6.61 -2.07
CA ALA A 285 -6.40 -6.73 -3.49
C ALA A 285 -6.20 -8.20 -3.92
N GLN A 286 -5.60 -9.03 -3.05
CA GLN A 286 -5.40 -10.46 -3.31
C GLN A 286 -6.72 -11.22 -3.45
N ASP A 287 -7.67 -10.93 -2.56
CA ASP A 287 -8.97 -11.60 -2.57
C ASP A 287 -9.78 -11.19 -3.79
N ILE A 288 -9.83 -9.88 -4.08
CA ILE A 288 -10.52 -9.33 -5.24
C ILE A 288 -9.92 -9.84 -6.56
N ALA A 289 -8.59 -9.76 -6.73
CA ALA A 289 -7.93 -10.27 -7.94
C ALA A 289 -8.19 -11.76 -8.16
N SER A 290 -8.11 -12.57 -7.09
CA SER A 290 -8.33 -14.01 -7.14
C SER A 290 -9.77 -14.40 -7.49
N MET A 291 -10.75 -13.63 -7.01
CA MET A 291 -12.16 -13.89 -7.21
C MET A 291 -12.64 -13.42 -8.59
N THR A 292 -12.12 -12.28 -9.05
CA THR A 292 -12.68 -11.59 -10.21
C THR A 292 -11.92 -11.84 -11.51
N GLY A 293 -10.61 -12.08 -11.45
CA GLY A 293 -9.77 -12.25 -12.62
C GLY A 293 -9.62 -10.99 -13.48
N VAL A 294 -9.88 -9.78 -12.92
CA VAL A 294 -9.66 -8.50 -13.59
C VAL A 294 -8.58 -7.69 -12.87
N PRO A 295 -7.93 -6.73 -13.55
CA PRO A 295 -6.92 -5.86 -12.95
C PRO A 295 -7.43 -5.11 -11.73
N VAL A 296 -6.58 -4.97 -10.72
CA VAL A 296 -6.88 -4.24 -9.48
C VAL A 296 -5.97 -3.03 -9.35
N LEU A 297 -6.59 -1.86 -9.23
CA LEU A 297 -5.94 -0.60 -8.83
C LEU A 297 -6.06 -0.42 -7.32
N SER A 298 -4.92 -0.34 -6.66
CA SER A 298 -4.81 -0.02 -5.23
C SER A 298 -4.69 1.50 -5.04
N HIS A 299 -5.70 2.09 -4.40
CA HIS A 299 -5.77 3.53 -4.13
C HIS A 299 -5.13 3.90 -2.80
N SER A 300 -4.51 5.08 -2.74
CA SER A 300 -3.80 5.60 -1.57
C SER A 300 -4.69 6.27 -0.51
N SER A 301 -6.02 6.13 -0.58
CA SER A 301 -6.91 6.66 0.47
C SER A 301 -6.50 6.15 1.86
N TRP A 302 -6.36 7.06 2.81
CA TRP A 302 -5.88 6.82 4.18
C TRP A 302 -4.41 6.40 4.32
N SER A 303 -3.68 6.19 3.25
CA SER A 303 -2.28 5.79 3.30
C SER A 303 -1.41 6.79 4.09
N ASP A 304 -1.62 8.09 3.88
CA ASP A 304 -0.86 9.15 4.56
C ASP A 304 -0.99 9.11 6.08
N LEU A 305 -2.12 8.65 6.60
CA LEU A 305 -2.29 8.46 8.04
C LEU A 305 -1.27 7.46 8.60
N LEU A 306 -0.91 6.46 7.81
CA LEU A 306 0.03 5.41 8.18
C LEU A 306 1.49 5.78 7.90
N THR A 307 1.75 6.59 6.87
CA THR A 307 3.10 6.75 6.31
C THR A 307 3.72 8.12 6.50
N ARG A 308 2.90 9.17 6.60
CA ARG A 308 3.32 10.57 6.54
C ARG A 308 4.32 11.01 7.63
N HIS A 309 4.24 10.44 8.83
CA HIS A 309 5.12 10.82 9.90
C HIS A 309 6.52 10.19 9.69
N PRO A 310 7.63 10.95 9.79
CA PRO A 310 8.97 10.44 9.51
C PRO A 310 9.43 9.34 10.49
N LYS A 311 8.91 9.33 11.73
CA LYS A 311 9.33 8.44 12.82
C LYS A 311 8.23 7.56 13.37
N PHE A 312 7.02 7.55 12.77
CA PHE A 312 5.88 6.78 13.28
C PHE A 312 5.11 6.14 12.12
N GLY A 313 4.55 4.94 12.38
CA GLY A 313 3.75 4.21 11.40
C GLY A 313 4.58 3.26 10.54
N ILE A 314 4.44 3.36 9.24
CA ILE A 314 5.15 2.54 8.25
C ILE A 314 5.78 3.43 7.16
N SER A 315 6.82 2.95 6.50
CA SER A 315 7.39 3.67 5.36
C SER A 315 6.47 3.59 4.14
N GLU A 316 6.49 4.60 3.28
CA GLU A 316 5.75 4.59 2.02
C GLU A 316 6.21 3.48 1.09
N PRO A 317 7.52 3.28 0.85
CA PRO A 317 7.99 2.18 0.02
C PRO A 317 7.54 0.81 0.53
N LEU A 318 7.50 0.60 1.84
CA LEU A 318 7.00 -0.65 2.42
C LEU A 318 5.51 -0.84 2.12
N LEU A 319 4.70 0.22 2.23
CA LEU A 319 3.29 0.11 1.89
C LEU A 319 3.09 -0.27 0.42
N ILE A 320 3.88 0.27 -0.50
CA ILE A 320 3.87 -0.11 -1.91
C ILE A 320 4.27 -1.58 -2.09
N LYS A 321 5.34 -2.03 -1.43
CA LYS A 321 5.74 -3.46 -1.43
C LYS A 321 4.60 -4.37 -1.00
N ILE A 322 3.93 -4.05 0.10
CA ILE A 322 2.80 -4.84 0.63
C ILE A 322 1.63 -4.87 -0.36
N GLN A 323 1.24 -3.74 -0.94
CA GLN A 323 0.16 -3.69 -1.92
C GLN A 323 0.47 -4.53 -3.16
N ARG A 324 1.72 -4.51 -3.62
CA ARG A 324 2.17 -5.33 -4.74
C ARG A 324 2.10 -6.82 -4.43
N ILE A 325 2.69 -7.30 -3.33
CA ILE A 325 2.60 -8.73 -2.96
C ILE A 325 1.18 -9.19 -2.66
N ALA A 326 0.32 -8.26 -2.24
CA ALA A 326 -1.12 -8.46 -2.07
C ALA A 326 -1.89 -8.48 -3.40
N GLY A 327 -1.23 -8.41 -4.55
CA GLY A 327 -1.87 -8.64 -5.84
C GLY A 327 -2.38 -7.41 -6.59
N ALA A 328 -2.02 -6.20 -6.17
CA ALA A 328 -2.38 -4.99 -6.91
C ALA A 328 -1.57 -4.91 -8.22
N ASP A 329 -2.25 -4.87 -9.36
CA ASP A 329 -1.62 -4.71 -10.68
C ASP A 329 -1.18 -3.27 -10.93
N MET A 330 -1.92 -2.32 -10.39
CA MET A 330 -1.67 -0.89 -10.45
C MET A 330 -1.64 -0.35 -9.03
N VAL A 331 -0.59 0.39 -8.65
CA VAL A 331 -0.44 0.91 -7.30
C VAL A 331 -0.30 2.43 -7.36
N MET A 332 -1.24 3.13 -6.72
CA MET A 332 -1.16 4.57 -6.62
C MET A 332 -0.05 4.96 -5.65
N LEU A 333 0.92 5.69 -6.18
CA LEU A 333 2.00 6.27 -5.39
C LEU A 333 1.50 7.48 -4.60
N PRO A 334 2.18 7.85 -3.50
CA PRO A 334 1.88 9.06 -2.77
C PRO A 334 1.85 10.26 -3.71
N GLY A 335 0.80 11.08 -3.61
CA GLY A 335 0.65 12.25 -4.47
C GLY A 335 1.28 13.49 -3.84
N ASN A 336 1.89 14.34 -4.66
CA ASN A 336 2.44 15.63 -4.24
C ASN A 336 1.33 16.67 -3.99
N PHE A 337 0.36 16.39 -3.14
CA PHE A 337 -0.61 17.41 -2.72
C PHE A 337 -0.01 18.42 -1.75
N ALA A 338 1.04 18.06 -1.05
CA ALA A 338 1.79 18.93 -0.18
C ALA A 338 3.25 18.52 -0.23
N THR A 339 4.04 19.27 -0.95
CA THR A 339 5.50 19.12 -1.08
C THR A 339 6.26 19.17 0.26
N ALA A 340 5.58 19.50 1.35
CA ALA A 340 6.20 19.69 2.67
C ALA A 340 6.63 18.39 3.36
N PHE A 341 6.23 17.20 2.88
CA PHE A 341 6.44 15.94 3.59
C PHE A 341 6.94 14.76 2.75
N SER A 342 7.02 14.89 1.42
CA SER A 342 7.67 13.88 0.57
C SER A 342 9.11 14.31 0.32
N ASP A 343 10.07 13.53 0.78
CA ASP A 343 11.42 13.63 0.26
C ASP A 343 11.53 12.90 -1.09
N GLN A 344 12.49 13.33 -1.89
CA GLN A 344 12.69 12.78 -3.22
C GLN A 344 13.14 11.30 -3.15
N GLU A 345 13.90 10.94 -2.12
CA GLU A 345 14.38 9.58 -1.91
C GLU A 345 13.21 8.59 -1.72
N SER A 346 12.22 8.94 -0.89
CA SER A 346 11.05 8.12 -0.66
C SER A 346 10.24 7.87 -1.94
N GLU A 347 10.13 8.85 -2.83
CA GLU A 347 9.41 8.69 -4.10
C GLU A 347 10.14 7.75 -5.07
N GLU A 348 11.47 7.86 -5.17
CA GLU A 348 12.31 6.94 -5.96
C GLU A 348 12.23 5.50 -5.42
N GLU A 349 12.25 5.33 -4.09
CA GLU A 349 12.07 4.04 -3.45
C GLU A 349 10.67 3.46 -3.69
N CYS A 350 9.62 4.26 -3.68
CA CYS A 350 8.26 3.84 -4.02
C CYS A 350 8.16 3.34 -5.47
N ILE A 351 8.77 4.05 -6.41
CA ILE A 351 8.84 3.64 -7.81
C ILE A 351 9.63 2.33 -7.94
N SER A 352 10.79 2.24 -7.27
CA SER A 352 11.62 1.04 -7.24
C SER A 352 10.85 -0.17 -6.68
N ALA A 353 10.05 0.01 -5.64
CA ALA A 353 9.22 -1.03 -5.06
C ALA A 353 8.21 -1.63 -6.07
N CYS A 354 7.70 -0.81 -7.01
CA CYS A 354 6.85 -1.29 -8.08
C CYS A 354 7.58 -2.19 -9.08
N PHE A 355 8.85 -1.88 -9.38
CA PHE A 355 9.62 -2.53 -10.45
C PHE A 355 10.56 -3.65 -9.96
N SER A 356 10.91 -3.70 -8.68
CA SER A 356 11.88 -4.64 -8.11
C SER A 356 11.64 -6.07 -8.58
N ASN A 357 12.72 -6.78 -8.91
CA ASN A 357 12.63 -8.18 -9.32
C ASN A 357 12.46 -9.08 -8.08
N TRP A 358 11.28 -9.68 -7.94
CA TRP A 358 10.96 -10.64 -6.88
C TRP A 358 10.55 -11.99 -7.44
N GLY A 359 11.38 -12.52 -8.34
CA GLY A 359 11.17 -13.83 -8.94
C GLY A 359 9.85 -13.89 -9.71
N LYS A 360 8.90 -14.70 -9.26
CA LYS A 360 7.59 -14.84 -9.93
C LYS A 360 6.58 -13.73 -9.63
N ILE A 361 6.83 -12.89 -8.63
CA ILE A 361 5.94 -11.77 -8.32
C ILE A 361 6.08 -10.69 -9.40
N LEU A 362 5.05 -10.54 -10.22
CA LEU A 362 5.06 -9.58 -11.32
C LEU A 362 5.23 -8.14 -10.81
N PRO A 363 5.88 -7.25 -11.58
CA PRO A 363 5.93 -5.83 -11.26
C PRO A 363 4.54 -5.21 -11.37
N SER A 364 4.23 -4.26 -10.49
CA SER A 364 3.02 -3.46 -10.55
C SER A 364 3.24 -2.17 -11.33
N LEU A 365 2.24 -1.71 -12.05
CA LEU A 365 2.28 -0.43 -12.76
C LEU A 365 2.17 0.72 -11.73
N PRO A 366 3.19 1.59 -11.59
CA PRO A 366 3.08 2.76 -10.73
C PRO A 366 2.07 3.75 -11.29
N VAL A 367 1.24 4.31 -10.42
CA VAL A 367 0.19 5.26 -10.77
C VAL A 367 0.48 6.60 -10.12
N LEU A 368 0.74 7.61 -10.92
CA LEU A 368 1.01 8.97 -10.48
C LEU A 368 -0.30 9.79 -10.54
N ALA A 369 -0.64 10.43 -9.43
CA ALA A 369 -1.84 11.25 -9.31
C ALA A 369 -1.52 12.63 -8.70
N GLY A 370 -2.52 13.50 -8.62
CA GLY A 370 -2.41 14.83 -8.01
C GLY A 370 -1.65 15.84 -8.87
N GLY A 371 -2.33 16.90 -9.30
CA GLY A 371 -1.73 18.05 -9.99
C GLY A 371 -0.99 17.77 -11.28
N LYS A 372 -1.25 16.64 -11.94
CA LYS A 372 -0.55 16.27 -13.18
C LYS A 372 -1.01 17.13 -14.36
N ASN A 373 -0.06 17.60 -15.18
CA ASN A 373 -0.30 18.43 -16.36
C ASN A 373 0.54 17.94 -17.54
N PRO A 374 0.18 18.28 -18.80
CA PRO A 374 0.86 17.77 -19.98
C PRO A 374 2.28 18.36 -20.15
N GLU A 375 2.54 19.57 -19.68
CA GLU A 375 3.84 20.25 -19.80
C GLU A 375 4.93 19.50 -19.00
N GLU A 376 4.56 18.85 -17.91
CA GLU A 376 5.46 18.10 -17.03
C GLU A 376 5.68 16.64 -17.47
N LEU A 377 5.10 16.19 -18.59
CA LEU A 377 5.14 14.79 -19.00
C LEU A 377 6.58 14.24 -19.15
N LYS A 378 7.48 15.07 -19.64
CA LYS A 378 8.92 14.73 -19.77
C LYS A 378 9.56 14.50 -18.40
N ASN A 379 9.21 15.32 -17.40
CA ASN A 379 9.72 15.17 -16.05
C ASN A 379 9.19 13.89 -15.38
N TYR A 380 7.91 13.53 -15.62
CA TYR A 380 7.37 12.26 -15.11
C TYR A 380 8.10 11.06 -15.72
N LEU A 381 8.41 11.08 -17.01
CA LEU A 381 9.21 10.04 -17.66
C LEU A 381 10.61 9.92 -17.07
N GLN A 382 11.28 11.04 -16.85
CA GLN A 382 12.61 11.06 -16.24
C GLN A 382 12.59 10.51 -14.81
N LYS A 383 11.58 10.89 -14.03
CA LYS A 383 11.42 10.48 -12.65
C LYS A 383 11.15 8.97 -12.51
N VAL A 384 10.28 8.44 -13.35
CA VAL A 384 9.98 7.00 -13.35
C VAL A 384 11.10 6.18 -14.01
N GLY A 385 11.90 6.79 -14.88
CA GLY A 385 12.93 6.11 -15.67
C GLY A 385 12.37 5.13 -16.70
N SER A 386 11.07 5.17 -16.96
CA SER A 386 10.35 4.27 -17.87
C SER A 386 9.07 4.94 -18.36
N LYS A 387 8.51 4.41 -19.45
CA LYS A 387 7.13 4.71 -19.88
C LYS A 387 6.07 3.84 -19.20
N ASP A 388 6.49 2.93 -18.34
CA ASP A 388 5.64 1.98 -17.63
C ASP A 388 5.01 2.60 -16.38
N PHE A 389 4.15 3.59 -16.60
CA PHE A 389 3.34 4.21 -15.55
C PHE A 389 1.99 4.69 -16.09
N MET A 390 1.11 4.99 -15.17
CA MET A 390 -0.20 5.57 -15.45
C MET A 390 -0.29 6.96 -14.80
N LEU A 391 -0.85 7.94 -15.51
CA LEU A 391 -1.23 9.24 -14.96
C LEU A 391 -2.73 9.26 -14.70
N ILE A 392 -3.13 9.58 -13.45
CA ILE A 392 -4.50 9.96 -13.13
C ILE A 392 -4.58 11.47 -13.11
N VAL A 393 -5.35 12.01 -14.02
CA VAL A 393 -5.50 13.45 -14.22
C VAL A 393 -6.95 13.86 -14.01
N ALA A 394 -7.18 15.02 -13.41
CA ALA A 394 -8.49 15.65 -13.31
C ALA A 394 -8.37 17.14 -13.62
N THR A 395 -7.76 17.93 -12.74
CA THR A 395 -7.76 19.40 -12.76
C THR A 395 -7.29 19.99 -14.09
N ALA A 396 -6.19 19.51 -14.67
CA ALA A 396 -5.66 20.04 -15.95
C ALA A 396 -6.62 19.77 -17.12
N VAL A 397 -7.35 18.66 -17.08
CA VAL A 397 -8.38 18.34 -18.08
C VAL A 397 -9.64 19.18 -17.86
N ASP A 398 -10.10 19.28 -16.61
CA ASP A 398 -11.36 19.93 -16.25
C ASP A 398 -11.35 21.44 -16.47
N HIS A 399 -10.18 22.09 -16.28
CA HIS A 399 -10.00 23.54 -16.40
C HIS A 399 -9.36 23.97 -17.72
N HIS A 400 -9.25 23.07 -18.69
CA HIS A 400 -8.69 23.45 -19.99
C HIS A 400 -9.60 24.47 -20.69
N PRO A 401 -9.05 25.61 -21.20
CA PRO A 401 -9.86 26.69 -21.78
C PRO A 401 -10.79 26.26 -22.93
N ALA A 402 -10.35 25.27 -23.71
CA ALA A 402 -11.12 24.72 -24.82
C ALA A 402 -11.99 23.51 -24.45
N GLY A 403 -12.18 23.25 -23.14
CA GLY A 403 -13.04 22.19 -22.62
C GLY A 403 -12.33 20.85 -22.39
N ILE A 404 -13.05 19.92 -21.78
CA ILE A 404 -12.55 18.63 -21.26
C ILE A 404 -11.91 17.78 -22.38
N GLU A 405 -12.53 17.69 -23.55
CA GLU A 405 -11.98 16.92 -24.67
C GLU A 405 -10.61 17.46 -25.12
N ALA A 406 -10.47 18.79 -25.24
CA ALA A 406 -9.21 19.42 -25.58
C ALA A 406 -8.16 19.25 -24.48
N GLY A 407 -8.56 19.32 -23.20
CA GLY A 407 -7.69 19.05 -22.07
C GLY A 407 -7.13 17.62 -22.07
N ALA A 408 -7.94 16.63 -22.41
CA ALA A 408 -7.46 15.26 -22.59
C ALA A 408 -6.52 15.13 -23.80
N ARG A 409 -6.85 15.80 -24.92
CA ARG A 409 -6.01 15.79 -26.13
C ARG A 409 -4.63 16.38 -25.89
N ALA A 410 -4.50 17.41 -25.08
CA ALA A 410 -3.22 18.03 -24.75
C ALA A 410 -2.17 17.05 -24.20
N PHE A 411 -2.56 16.03 -23.45
CA PHE A 411 -1.63 14.98 -23.00
C PHE A 411 -1.13 14.09 -24.15
N ARG A 412 -1.98 13.79 -25.13
CA ARG A 412 -1.57 13.03 -26.33
C ARG A 412 -0.63 13.87 -27.21
N GLU A 413 -0.92 15.14 -27.37
CA GLU A 413 -0.07 16.09 -28.12
C GLU A 413 1.28 16.28 -27.43
N ALA A 414 1.30 16.42 -26.08
CA ALA A 414 2.54 16.49 -25.32
C ALA A 414 3.40 15.23 -25.50
N TRP A 415 2.78 14.04 -25.53
CA TRP A 415 3.50 12.80 -25.81
C TRP A 415 4.12 12.80 -27.21
N GLU A 416 3.39 13.24 -28.24
CA GLU A 416 3.92 13.30 -29.62
C GLU A 416 5.15 14.23 -29.76
N LEU A 417 5.27 15.24 -28.88
CA LEU A 417 6.41 16.17 -28.87
C LEU A 417 7.67 15.62 -28.19
N ILE A 418 7.56 14.59 -27.39
CA ILE A 418 8.68 14.08 -26.56
C ILE A 418 9.13 12.66 -26.90
N LYS A 419 8.39 11.94 -27.78
CA LYS A 419 8.72 10.57 -28.23
C LYS A 419 9.89 10.49 -29.22
#